data_eb9bc02f909cb8a29510028fd6f12027
#
_entry.id   eb9bc02f909cb8a29510028fd6f12027
#
_cell.length_a   1.000
_cell.length_b   1.000
_cell.length_c   1.000
_cell.angle_alpha   90.00
_cell.angle_beta   90.00
_cell.angle_gamma   90.00
#
_symmetry.space_group_name_H-M   'P 1'
#
loop_
_entity.id
_entity.type
_entity.pdbx_description
1 polymer ?
#
loop_
_entity_poly.entity_id
_entity_poly.type
_entity_poly.pdbx_seq_one_letter_code
_entity_poly.pdbx_strand_id
1 'polypeptide(L)'
;MAFKKRWQLSYLSIALLSGASLFTPAMYVTAQAGVAAKIETSHVASKKQLDQLADAFYESRAKFDPLLFASINGDNRYDSQLAISIAPQNRAKQFALMHKMQMQLKRIARTQLNDKDQLNYDLLAYELDSALHLEHFP
;
A
#
# COMPACT_ATOMS: atom_id res chain seq x y z
N MET A 1 -31.93 -34.67 9.93
CA MET A 1 -32.07 -34.36 11.38
C MET A 1 -31.44 -33.02 11.66
N ALA A 2 -32.27 -32.06 12.02
CA ALA A 2 -31.91 -30.68 12.19
C ALA A 2 -31.48 -30.39 13.64
N PHE A 3 -30.42 -29.62 13.82
CA PHE A 3 -30.14 -28.99 15.10
C PHE A 3 -29.89 -27.47 14.89
N LYS A 4 -31.02 -26.74 14.95
CA LYS A 4 -31.00 -25.27 15.11
C LYS A 4 -30.79 -24.96 16.59
N LYS A 5 -29.64 -24.42 16.97
CA LYS A 5 -29.42 -23.85 18.31
C LYS A 5 -29.59 -22.33 18.23
N ARG A 6 -30.79 -21.88 18.64
CA ARG A 6 -31.12 -20.46 18.85
C ARG A 6 -30.47 -20.01 20.17
N TRP A 7 -29.62 -19.02 20.12
CA TRP A 7 -29.21 -18.26 21.30
C TRP A 7 -30.12 -17.05 21.45
N GLN A 8 -31.03 -17.12 22.43
CA GLN A 8 -31.75 -15.95 22.91
C GLN A 8 -30.91 -15.29 23.98
N LEU A 9 -30.45 -14.09 23.74
CA LEU A 9 -29.89 -13.22 24.76
C LEU A 9 -31.03 -12.44 25.41
N SER A 10 -31.22 -12.75 26.68
CA SER A 10 -32.16 -12.10 27.59
C SER A 10 -31.71 -10.66 27.84
N TYR A 11 -32.55 -9.71 27.47
CA TYR A 11 -32.40 -8.32 27.89
C TYR A 11 -32.77 -8.20 29.37
N LEU A 12 -31.80 -8.00 30.24
CA LEU A 12 -32.06 -7.56 31.61
C LEU A 12 -32.27 -6.04 31.60
N SER A 13 -33.53 -5.66 31.80
CA SER A 13 -33.92 -4.29 32.06
C SER A 13 -33.42 -3.88 33.44
N ILE A 14 -32.57 -2.88 33.53
CA ILE A 14 -32.33 -2.11 34.75
C ILE A 14 -32.88 -0.71 34.49
N ALA A 15 -34.01 -0.43 35.10
CA ALA A 15 -34.60 0.89 35.14
C ALA A 15 -34.17 1.64 36.40
N LEU A 16 -34.11 2.96 36.28
CA LEU A 16 -34.19 4.01 37.29
C LEU A 16 -32.88 4.36 38.04
N LEU A 17 -32.34 5.55 37.67
CA LEU A 17 -32.37 6.66 38.63
C LEU A 17 -32.15 7.99 37.89
N SER A 18 -33.11 8.87 38.07
CA SER A 18 -33.24 10.23 37.56
C SER A 18 -32.12 11.13 38.06
N GLY A 19 -31.34 11.68 37.11
CA GLY A 19 -30.45 12.79 37.35
C GLY A 19 -30.41 13.62 36.06
N ALA A 20 -31.11 14.77 36.07
CA ALA A 20 -31.10 15.71 34.97
C ALA A 20 -29.72 16.32 34.75
N SER A 21 -29.02 15.85 33.74
CA SER A 21 -27.88 16.54 33.13
C SER A 21 -28.19 16.69 31.67
N LEU A 22 -28.59 17.91 31.29
CA LEU A 22 -28.68 18.36 29.90
C LEU A 22 -27.25 18.45 29.30
N PHE A 23 -26.60 17.29 29.12
CA PHE A 23 -25.42 17.21 28.26
C PHE A 23 -25.89 16.67 26.91
N THR A 24 -25.91 17.56 25.92
CA THR A 24 -26.26 17.26 24.55
C THR A 24 -25.32 16.21 23.96
N PRO A 25 -25.79 15.04 23.49
CA PRO A 25 -24.95 14.03 22.84
C PRO A 25 -24.46 14.44 21.45
N ALA A 26 -24.84 15.62 20.98
CA ALA A 26 -24.54 16.09 19.62
C ALA A 26 -23.04 16.42 19.39
N MET A 27 -22.28 16.75 20.42
CA MET A 27 -20.86 17.09 20.24
C MET A 27 -19.93 15.87 20.10
N TYR A 28 -20.30 14.72 20.64
CA TYR A 28 -19.44 13.51 20.53
C TYR A 28 -19.52 12.83 19.16
N VAL A 29 -20.67 12.90 18.49
CA VAL A 29 -20.88 12.27 17.18
C VAL A 29 -20.12 13.03 16.08
N THR A 30 -20.02 14.35 16.17
CA THR A 30 -19.31 15.15 15.16
C THR A 30 -17.79 14.99 15.23
N ALA A 31 -17.21 14.79 16.42
CA ALA A 31 -15.78 14.56 16.57
C ALA A 31 -15.34 13.20 16.00
N GLN A 32 -16.13 12.15 16.20
CA GLN A 32 -15.83 10.80 15.67
C GLN A 32 -15.97 10.75 14.15
N ALA A 33 -16.97 11.41 13.58
CA ALA A 33 -17.13 11.48 12.12
C ALA A 33 -15.97 12.22 11.45
N GLY A 34 -15.46 13.29 12.06
CA GLY A 34 -14.31 14.04 11.55
C GLY A 34 -13.01 13.24 11.59
N VAL A 35 -12.78 12.46 12.63
CA VAL A 35 -11.59 11.59 12.75
C VAL A 35 -11.65 10.44 11.74
N ALA A 36 -12.79 9.77 11.60
CA ALA A 36 -12.97 8.70 10.64
C ALA A 36 -12.78 9.19 9.19
N ALA A 37 -13.36 10.32 8.82
CA ALA A 37 -13.18 10.92 7.50
C ALA A 37 -11.73 11.30 7.21
N LYS A 38 -10.98 11.79 8.20
CA LYS A 38 -9.55 12.13 8.05
C LYS A 38 -8.70 10.88 7.87
N ILE A 39 -8.99 9.80 8.58
CA ILE A 39 -8.29 8.52 8.44
C ILE A 39 -8.53 7.94 7.05
N GLU A 40 -9.77 7.94 6.57
CA GLU A 40 -10.13 7.45 5.25
C GLU A 40 -9.43 8.23 4.13
N THR A 41 -9.44 9.57 4.22
CA THR A 41 -8.74 10.43 3.25
C THR A 41 -7.24 10.18 3.24
N SER A 42 -6.65 9.97 4.40
CA SER A 42 -5.23 9.68 4.58
C SER A 42 -4.85 8.31 3.97
N HIS A 43 -5.68 7.29 4.22
CA HIS A 43 -5.53 5.96 3.63
C HIS A 43 -5.59 6.01 2.10
N VAL A 44 -6.59 6.68 1.53
CA VAL A 44 -6.76 6.81 0.07
C VAL A 44 -5.56 7.51 -0.55
N ALA A 45 -5.03 8.55 0.08
CA ALA A 45 -3.85 9.27 -0.40
C ALA A 45 -2.59 8.38 -0.40
N SER A 46 -2.34 7.68 0.70
CA SER A 46 -1.18 6.79 0.86
C SER A 46 -1.25 5.60 -0.12
N LYS A 47 -2.43 5.01 -0.28
CA LYS A 47 -2.66 3.94 -1.27
C LYS A 47 -2.37 4.42 -2.68
N LYS A 48 -2.90 5.59 -3.08
CA LYS A 48 -2.65 6.14 -4.41
C LYS A 48 -1.17 6.37 -4.67
N GLN A 49 -0.42 6.86 -3.69
CA GLN A 49 1.03 7.04 -3.81
C GLN A 49 1.76 5.70 -3.99
N LEU A 50 1.34 4.67 -3.24
CA LEU A 50 1.92 3.33 -3.36
C LEU A 50 1.64 2.73 -4.74
N ASP A 51 0.39 2.80 -5.22
CA ASP A 51 0.02 2.28 -6.54
C ASP A 51 0.83 2.97 -7.64
N GLN A 52 0.93 4.30 -7.62
CA GLN A 52 1.72 5.05 -8.59
C GLN A 52 3.21 4.69 -8.57
N LEU A 53 3.76 4.45 -7.38
CA LEU A 53 5.16 4.04 -7.25
C LEU A 53 5.38 2.61 -7.77
N ALA A 54 4.45 1.69 -7.51
CA ALA A 54 4.50 0.32 -8.00
C ALA A 54 4.40 0.29 -9.54
N ASP A 55 3.50 1.07 -10.12
CA ASP A 55 3.39 1.21 -11.58
C ASP A 55 4.69 1.77 -12.19
N ALA A 56 5.26 2.81 -11.58
CA ALA A 56 6.52 3.39 -12.03
C ALA A 56 7.70 2.40 -11.92
N PHE A 57 7.71 1.57 -10.88
CA PHE A 57 8.69 0.50 -10.72
C PHE A 57 8.55 -0.55 -11.83
N TYR A 58 7.34 -1.03 -12.09
CA TYR A 58 7.07 -1.97 -13.17
C TYR A 58 7.53 -1.42 -14.53
N GLU A 59 7.10 -0.20 -14.88
CA GLU A 59 7.45 0.45 -16.14
C GLU A 59 8.97 0.64 -16.30
N SER A 60 9.66 0.97 -15.22
CA SER A 60 11.11 1.11 -15.26
C SER A 60 11.82 -0.22 -15.48
N ARG A 61 11.37 -1.28 -14.80
CA ARG A 61 11.90 -2.65 -14.99
C ARG A 61 11.66 -3.14 -16.40
N ALA A 62 10.45 -2.94 -16.94
CA ALA A 62 10.09 -3.33 -18.28
C ALA A 62 10.96 -2.66 -19.36
N LYS A 63 11.32 -1.40 -19.16
CA LYS A 63 12.21 -0.66 -20.07
C LYS A 63 13.68 -1.06 -19.97
N PHE A 64 14.17 -1.38 -18.77
CA PHE A 64 15.55 -1.79 -18.55
C PHE A 64 15.80 -3.24 -18.94
N ASP A 65 14.79 -4.08 -18.84
CA ASP A 65 14.89 -5.50 -19.15
C ASP A 65 13.64 -5.99 -19.91
N PRO A 66 13.49 -5.59 -21.20
CA PRO A 66 12.34 -5.95 -21.99
C PRO A 66 12.15 -7.45 -22.15
N LEU A 67 13.23 -8.20 -22.35
CA LEU A 67 13.15 -9.63 -22.61
C LEU A 67 12.88 -10.47 -21.36
N LEU A 68 13.67 -10.25 -20.30
CA LEU A 68 13.61 -11.10 -19.10
C LEU A 68 12.55 -10.63 -18.09
N PHE A 69 12.02 -9.42 -18.24
CA PHE A 69 10.99 -8.91 -17.34
C PHE A 69 9.66 -8.67 -18.05
N ALA A 70 9.62 -7.82 -19.09
CA ALA A 70 8.37 -7.47 -19.75
C ALA A 70 7.76 -8.66 -20.52
N SER A 71 8.50 -9.29 -21.44
CA SER A 71 8.00 -10.39 -22.26
C SER A 71 7.62 -11.63 -21.44
N ILE A 72 8.36 -11.98 -20.40
CA ILE A 72 8.02 -13.09 -19.49
C ILE A 72 6.70 -12.83 -18.76
N ASN A 73 6.40 -11.56 -18.43
CA ASN A 73 5.12 -11.16 -17.82
C ASN A 73 4.00 -10.91 -18.87
N GLY A 74 4.25 -11.22 -20.13
CA GLY A 74 3.27 -11.07 -21.21
C GLY A 74 3.10 -9.62 -21.69
N ASP A 75 4.01 -8.72 -21.35
CA ASP A 75 3.99 -7.33 -21.78
C ASP A 75 4.85 -7.13 -23.04
N ASN A 76 4.21 -7.13 -24.19
CA ASN A 76 4.87 -7.06 -25.51
C ASN A 76 5.16 -5.61 -25.97
N ARG A 77 4.87 -4.59 -25.14
CA ARG A 77 5.06 -3.17 -25.52
C ARG A 77 6.52 -2.82 -25.80
N TYR A 78 7.44 -3.58 -25.25
CA TYR A 78 8.88 -3.33 -25.31
C TYR A 78 9.66 -4.33 -26.17
N ASP A 79 9.02 -5.27 -26.84
CA ASP A 79 9.67 -6.36 -27.61
C ASP A 79 10.58 -5.86 -28.74
N SER A 80 10.31 -4.65 -29.26
CA SER A 80 11.17 -4.02 -30.27
C SER A 80 12.41 -3.33 -29.69
N GLN A 81 12.57 -3.29 -28.36
CA GLN A 81 13.65 -2.61 -27.69
C GLN A 81 14.64 -3.63 -27.12
N LEU A 82 15.86 -3.64 -27.67
CA LEU A 82 16.99 -4.38 -27.11
C LEU A 82 17.73 -3.46 -26.12
N ALA A 83 17.36 -3.51 -24.85
CA ALA A 83 18.13 -2.83 -23.83
C ALA A 83 19.29 -3.73 -23.37
N ILE A 84 20.52 -3.23 -23.45
CA ILE A 84 21.68 -3.89 -22.84
C ILE A 84 21.73 -3.47 -21.38
N SER A 85 20.99 -4.20 -20.53
CA SER A 85 20.83 -3.89 -19.09
C SER A 85 22.16 -3.93 -18.34
N ILE A 86 23.08 -4.77 -18.78
CA ILE A 86 24.43 -4.95 -18.17
C ILE A 86 25.43 -3.86 -18.58
N ALA A 87 25.12 -3.00 -19.57
CA ALA A 87 26.03 -1.92 -19.92
C ALA A 87 26.23 -0.97 -18.72
N PRO A 88 27.48 -0.59 -18.35
CA PRO A 88 27.76 0.18 -17.12
C PRO A 88 26.91 1.45 -17.00
N GLN A 89 26.68 2.14 -18.10
CA GLN A 89 25.87 3.35 -18.12
C GLN A 89 24.38 3.09 -17.82
N ASN A 90 23.84 2.00 -18.34
CA ASN A 90 22.45 1.61 -18.09
C ASN A 90 22.29 1.09 -16.66
N ARG A 91 23.26 0.31 -16.17
CA ARG A 91 23.32 -0.14 -14.79
C ARG A 91 23.33 1.03 -13.80
N ALA A 92 24.17 2.04 -14.00
CA ALA A 92 24.21 3.23 -13.15
C ALA A 92 22.88 3.99 -13.13
N LYS A 93 22.22 4.17 -14.30
CA LYS A 93 20.90 4.79 -14.38
C LYS A 93 19.84 3.98 -13.63
N GLN A 94 19.90 2.66 -13.73
CA GLN A 94 18.97 1.76 -13.06
C GLN A 94 19.09 1.88 -11.54
N PHE A 95 20.28 1.82 -10.98
CA PHE A 95 20.49 1.97 -9.53
C PHE A 95 20.08 3.37 -9.03
N ALA A 96 20.43 4.43 -9.75
CA ALA A 96 19.99 5.78 -9.39
C ALA A 96 18.47 5.90 -9.32
N LEU A 97 17.75 5.26 -10.25
CA LEU A 97 16.29 5.23 -10.23
C LEU A 97 15.75 4.42 -9.05
N MET A 98 16.33 3.26 -8.75
CA MET A 98 15.93 2.43 -7.62
C MET A 98 16.14 3.13 -6.27
N HIS A 99 17.27 3.83 -6.08
CA HIS A 99 17.49 4.67 -4.90
C HIS A 99 16.42 5.76 -4.76
N LYS A 100 16.07 6.43 -5.88
CA LYS A 100 14.99 7.42 -5.88
C LYS A 100 13.65 6.79 -5.47
N MET A 101 13.31 5.63 -5.99
CA MET A 101 12.06 4.92 -5.66
C MET A 101 12.05 4.47 -4.20
N GLN A 102 13.17 3.98 -3.66
CA GLN A 102 13.28 3.63 -2.25
C GLN A 102 13.04 4.86 -1.34
N MET A 103 13.59 6.02 -1.70
CA MET A 103 13.32 7.26 -0.97
C MET A 103 11.84 7.69 -1.07
N GLN A 104 11.20 7.48 -2.22
CA GLN A 104 9.77 7.77 -2.38
C GLN A 104 8.92 6.82 -1.55
N LEU A 105 9.23 5.52 -1.54
CA LEU A 105 8.54 4.53 -0.74
C LEU A 105 8.60 4.86 0.76
N LYS A 106 9.76 5.25 1.27
CA LYS A 106 9.94 5.66 2.68
C LYS A 106 9.11 6.89 3.09
N ARG A 107 8.63 7.69 2.14
CA ARG A 107 7.74 8.83 2.42
C ARG A 107 6.27 8.43 2.55
N ILE A 108 5.89 7.24 2.09
CA ILE A 108 4.53 6.72 2.22
C ILE A 108 4.35 6.22 3.66
N ALA A 109 3.33 6.71 4.34
CA ALA A 109 3.03 6.31 5.70
C ALA A 109 2.42 4.90 5.72
N ARG A 110 3.26 3.87 5.89
CA ARG A 110 2.86 2.45 5.92
C ARG A 110 1.69 2.20 6.89
N THR A 111 1.70 2.86 8.05
CA THR A 111 0.65 2.71 9.07
C THR A 111 -0.72 3.25 8.67
N GLN A 112 -0.78 4.02 7.59
CA GLN A 112 -2.05 4.51 7.00
C GLN A 112 -2.57 3.59 5.90
N LEU A 113 -1.89 2.51 5.59
CA LEU A 113 -2.31 1.51 4.61
C LEU A 113 -3.09 0.40 5.32
N ASN A 114 -4.04 -0.24 4.61
CA ASN A 114 -4.68 -1.46 5.10
C ASN A 114 -3.70 -2.65 4.99
N ASP A 115 -4.05 -3.80 5.57
CA ASP A 115 -3.17 -4.98 5.64
C ASP A 115 -2.68 -5.44 4.25
N LYS A 116 -3.55 -5.41 3.25
CA LYS A 116 -3.20 -5.79 1.87
C LYS A 116 -2.21 -4.79 1.27
N ASP A 117 -2.45 -3.51 1.44
CA ASP A 117 -1.59 -2.46 0.89
C ASP A 117 -0.26 -2.38 1.68
N GLN A 118 -0.25 -2.71 2.97
CA GLN A 118 0.98 -2.89 3.75
C GLN A 118 1.84 -4.03 3.20
N LEU A 119 1.22 -5.15 2.83
CA LEU A 119 1.93 -6.27 2.20
C LEU A 119 2.53 -5.85 0.85
N ASN A 120 1.80 -5.10 0.03
CA ASN A 120 2.31 -4.56 -1.24
C ASN A 120 3.48 -3.60 -1.01
N TYR A 121 3.39 -2.74 0.03
CA TYR A 121 4.49 -1.87 0.43
C TYR A 121 5.74 -2.67 0.81
N ASP A 122 5.59 -3.68 1.65
CA ASP A 122 6.69 -4.52 2.13
C ASP A 122 7.33 -5.31 0.98
N LEU A 123 6.51 -5.81 0.04
CA LEU A 123 7.01 -6.50 -1.15
C LEU A 123 7.81 -5.55 -2.05
N LEU A 124 7.32 -4.34 -2.31
CA LEU A 124 8.04 -3.35 -3.10
C LEU A 124 9.35 -2.92 -2.40
N ALA A 125 9.35 -2.80 -1.07
CA ALA A 125 10.56 -2.52 -0.29
C ALA A 125 11.59 -3.64 -0.47
N TYR A 126 11.16 -4.89 -0.35
CA TYR A 126 12.01 -6.06 -0.54
C TYR A 126 12.61 -6.13 -1.95
N GLU A 127 11.80 -5.88 -2.98
CA GLU A 127 12.27 -5.86 -4.38
C GLU A 127 13.31 -4.76 -4.62
N LEU A 128 13.08 -3.56 -4.09
CA LEU A 128 14.03 -2.45 -4.21
C LEU A 128 15.33 -2.72 -3.46
N ASP A 129 15.25 -3.23 -2.24
CA ASP A 129 16.43 -3.56 -1.43
C ASP A 129 17.24 -4.70 -2.07
N SER A 130 16.57 -5.74 -2.57
CA SER A 130 17.20 -6.86 -3.26
C SER A 130 17.91 -6.42 -4.53
N ALA A 131 17.27 -5.54 -5.31
CA ALA A 131 17.88 -5.00 -6.53
C ALA A 131 19.10 -4.11 -6.23
N LEU A 132 19.01 -3.25 -5.20
CA LEU A 132 20.10 -2.38 -4.77
C LEU A 132 21.28 -3.15 -4.17
N HIS A 133 21.04 -4.32 -3.58
CA HIS A 133 22.11 -5.19 -3.10
C HIS A 133 23.09 -5.59 -4.23
N LEU A 134 22.57 -5.71 -5.46
CA LEU A 134 23.38 -6.04 -6.64
C LEU A 134 24.30 -4.89 -7.11
N GLU A 135 24.12 -3.68 -6.59
CA GLU A 135 24.98 -2.53 -6.94
C GLU A 135 26.44 -2.76 -6.54
N HIS A 136 26.66 -3.51 -5.45
CA HIS A 136 28.00 -3.79 -4.92
C HIS A 136 28.78 -4.83 -5.71
N PHE A 137 28.15 -5.50 -6.66
CA PHE A 137 28.81 -6.48 -7.50
C PHE A 137 29.17 -5.86 -8.86
N PRO A 138 30.37 -6.20 -9.39
CA PRO A 138 30.82 -5.68 -10.68
C PRO A 138 29.97 -6.15 -11.86
#